data_2c15a90354afacef50e5fa045bbe2e11
#
_entry.id   2c15a90354afacef50e5fa045bbe2e11
#
_cell.length_a   1.000
_cell.length_b   1.000
_cell.length_c   1.000
_cell.angle_alpha   90.00
_cell.angle_beta   90.00
_cell.angle_gamma   90.00
#
_symmetry.space_group_name_H-M   'P 1'
#
loop_
_entity.id
_entity.type
_entity.pdbx_description
1 polymer ?
#
loop_
_entity_poly.entity_id
_entity_poly.type
_entity_poly.pdbx_seq_one_letter_code
_entity_poly.pdbx_strand_id
1 'polypeptide(L)'
;MAETDTMAGRPTKYDKAMDEQVFRLCLLGAKDTEIAAFFGVNETTLNRWKKAHPSFCLSIKAGKEDADAKVAESLYNRALGYSHHEDKIFYDSKTGEVTTVETTKHYPPDTAAAFIWLKNRRGYEWRDRKEHVVNDSAATAQAMAVSRLVDFLEEHAPRGEAGNPADMGKDGSVLPPPLPAKPH
;
A
#
# COMPACT_ATOMS: atom_id res chain seq x y z
N MET A 1 -30.62 -2.69 47.95
CA MET A 1 -29.54 -2.51 46.93
C MET A 1 -30.19 -2.82 45.59
N ALA A 2 -30.38 -1.79 44.78
CA ALA A 2 -31.05 -1.93 43.49
C ALA A 2 -30.00 -2.47 42.48
N GLU A 3 -30.25 -3.66 41.95
CA GLU A 3 -29.53 -4.20 40.81
C GLU A 3 -29.84 -3.31 39.62
N THR A 4 -28.79 -2.67 39.08
CA THR A 4 -28.87 -1.93 37.82
C THR A 4 -29.01 -2.96 36.72
N ASP A 5 -30.23 -3.13 36.24
CA ASP A 5 -30.58 -3.86 35.02
C ASP A 5 -29.88 -3.18 33.85
N THR A 6 -28.72 -3.71 33.47
CA THR A 6 -27.96 -3.28 32.28
C THR A 6 -28.78 -3.69 31.08
N MET A 7 -29.42 -2.74 30.41
CA MET A 7 -30.08 -2.88 29.12
C MET A 7 -29.19 -3.69 28.15
N ALA A 8 -29.36 -4.99 28.16
CA ALA A 8 -28.68 -5.90 27.24
C ALA A 8 -29.20 -5.59 25.84
N GLY A 9 -28.33 -4.99 25.00
CA GLY A 9 -28.61 -4.76 23.59
C GLY A 9 -28.91 -6.08 22.86
N ARG A 10 -29.47 -5.99 21.65
CA ARG A 10 -29.82 -7.18 20.85
C ARG A 10 -28.63 -8.18 20.83
N PRO A 11 -28.89 -9.48 21.15
CA PRO A 11 -27.84 -10.51 21.21
C PRO A 11 -27.01 -10.52 19.93
N THR A 12 -25.70 -10.60 20.08
CA THR A 12 -24.81 -10.73 18.92
C THR A 12 -25.00 -12.11 18.30
N LYS A 13 -24.89 -12.17 16.95
CA LYS A 13 -24.85 -13.45 16.22
C LYS A 13 -23.50 -14.17 16.35
N TYR A 14 -22.49 -13.51 16.92
CA TYR A 14 -21.17 -14.08 17.06
C TYR A 14 -21.15 -15.24 18.05
N ASP A 15 -20.50 -16.32 17.65
CA ASP A 15 -20.20 -17.49 18.47
C ASP A 15 -18.68 -17.77 18.35
N LYS A 16 -18.08 -18.22 19.45
CA LYS A 16 -16.64 -18.54 19.51
C LYS A 16 -16.25 -19.66 18.54
N ALA A 17 -17.15 -20.57 18.20
CA ALA A 17 -16.93 -21.58 17.17
C ALA A 17 -16.66 -20.99 15.77
N MET A 18 -17.05 -19.74 15.54
CA MET A 18 -16.77 -19.02 14.30
C MET A 18 -15.29 -18.69 14.12
N ASP A 19 -14.47 -18.69 15.18
CA ASP A 19 -13.03 -18.44 15.10
C ASP A 19 -12.34 -19.51 14.26
N GLU A 20 -12.66 -20.78 14.45
CA GLU A 20 -12.11 -21.87 13.66
C GLU A 20 -12.66 -21.87 12.23
N GLN A 21 -13.94 -21.56 12.07
CA GLN A 21 -14.56 -21.50 10.76
C GLN A 21 -13.95 -20.40 9.90
N VAL A 22 -13.75 -19.20 10.47
CA VAL A 22 -13.14 -18.09 9.74
C VAL A 22 -11.67 -18.36 9.39
N PHE A 23 -10.92 -19.02 10.29
CA PHE A 23 -9.57 -19.46 9.99
C PHE A 23 -9.54 -20.36 8.74
N ARG A 24 -10.39 -21.38 8.69
CA ARG A 24 -10.49 -22.29 7.54
C ARG A 24 -10.91 -21.57 6.26
N LEU A 25 -11.84 -20.60 6.33
CA LEU A 25 -12.22 -19.78 5.18
C LEU A 25 -11.02 -18.95 4.66
N CYS A 26 -10.25 -18.38 5.57
CA CYS A 26 -9.06 -17.61 5.21
C CYS A 26 -7.97 -18.48 4.57
N LEU A 27 -7.80 -19.75 5.01
CA LEU A 27 -6.91 -20.71 4.35
C LEU A 27 -7.29 -20.98 2.88
N LEU A 28 -8.57 -20.84 2.54
CA LEU A 28 -9.08 -20.96 1.16
C LEU A 28 -9.00 -19.63 0.39
N GLY A 29 -8.44 -18.59 0.98
CA GLY A 29 -8.27 -17.27 0.35
C GLY A 29 -9.52 -16.38 0.41
N ALA A 30 -10.49 -16.68 1.28
CA ALA A 30 -11.73 -15.91 1.38
C ALA A 30 -11.46 -14.45 1.77
N LYS A 31 -12.14 -13.53 1.05
CA LYS A 31 -12.14 -12.10 1.32
C LYS A 31 -13.16 -11.75 2.40
N ASP A 32 -13.05 -10.57 2.98
CA ASP A 32 -13.96 -10.11 4.04
C ASP A 32 -15.44 -10.09 3.61
N THR A 33 -15.72 -9.77 2.35
CA THR A 33 -17.06 -9.84 1.74
C THR A 33 -17.62 -11.26 1.74
N GLU A 34 -16.80 -12.24 1.38
CA GLU A 34 -17.17 -13.66 1.32
C GLU A 34 -17.35 -14.24 2.73
N ILE A 35 -16.47 -13.87 3.66
CA ILE A 35 -16.59 -14.24 5.08
C ILE A 35 -17.90 -13.69 5.67
N ALA A 36 -18.22 -12.42 5.39
CA ALA A 36 -19.46 -11.80 5.85
C ALA A 36 -20.69 -12.51 5.27
N ALA A 37 -20.67 -12.84 3.97
CA ALA A 37 -21.71 -13.60 3.31
C ALA A 37 -21.89 -14.99 3.90
N PHE A 38 -20.79 -15.70 4.19
CA PHE A 38 -20.82 -17.03 4.82
C PHE A 38 -21.55 -17.02 6.17
N PHE A 39 -21.25 -16.01 7.03
CA PHE A 39 -21.91 -15.87 8.32
C PHE A 39 -23.30 -15.21 8.24
N GLY A 40 -23.77 -14.84 7.06
CA GLY A 40 -25.05 -14.16 6.86
C GLY A 40 -25.12 -12.81 7.56
N VAL A 41 -24.03 -12.03 7.49
CA VAL A 41 -23.90 -10.68 8.06
C VAL A 41 -23.34 -9.72 7.00
N ASN A 42 -23.43 -8.43 7.27
CA ASN A 42 -22.75 -7.44 6.45
C ASN A 42 -21.30 -7.20 6.92
N GLU A 43 -20.46 -6.62 6.06
CA GLU A 43 -19.06 -6.32 6.36
C GLU A 43 -18.90 -5.39 7.58
N THR A 44 -19.84 -4.48 7.79
CA THR A 44 -19.83 -3.60 8.97
C THR A 44 -19.94 -4.41 10.27
N THR A 45 -20.79 -5.46 10.27
CA THR A 45 -20.91 -6.38 11.41
C THR A 45 -19.65 -7.22 11.58
N LEU A 46 -19.08 -7.72 10.49
CA LEU A 46 -17.80 -8.44 10.52
C LEU A 46 -16.68 -7.58 11.11
N ASN A 47 -16.58 -6.33 10.67
CA ASN A 47 -15.58 -5.38 11.18
C ASN A 47 -15.81 -5.05 12.68
N ARG A 48 -17.05 -5.01 13.13
CA ARG A 48 -17.37 -4.88 14.55
C ARG A 48 -16.94 -6.11 15.34
N TRP A 49 -17.15 -7.32 14.82
CA TRP A 49 -16.68 -8.56 15.44
C TRP A 49 -15.16 -8.60 15.55
N LYS A 50 -14.42 -8.22 14.50
CA LYS A 50 -12.94 -8.12 14.54
C LYS A 50 -12.45 -7.19 15.67
N LYS A 51 -13.20 -6.13 15.97
CA LYS A 51 -12.87 -5.19 17.06
C LYS A 51 -13.29 -5.71 18.44
N ALA A 52 -14.46 -6.33 18.53
CA ALA A 52 -15.04 -6.78 19.79
C ALA A 52 -14.47 -8.12 20.27
N HIS A 53 -14.01 -8.98 19.36
CA HIS A 53 -13.51 -10.33 19.64
C HIS A 53 -12.09 -10.49 19.12
N PRO A 54 -11.05 -10.25 19.94
CA PRO A 54 -9.65 -10.36 19.53
C PRO A 54 -9.28 -11.74 18.99
N SER A 55 -9.84 -12.83 19.52
CA SER A 55 -9.62 -14.20 19.05
C SER A 55 -10.07 -14.38 17.60
N PHE A 56 -11.24 -13.85 17.26
CA PHE A 56 -11.76 -13.87 15.89
C PHE A 56 -10.83 -13.10 14.91
N CYS A 57 -10.35 -11.93 15.33
CA CYS A 57 -9.41 -11.15 14.54
C CYS A 57 -8.08 -11.90 14.33
N LEU A 58 -7.57 -12.56 15.37
CA LEU A 58 -6.34 -13.37 15.29
C LEU A 58 -6.52 -14.56 14.36
N SER A 59 -7.67 -15.26 14.42
CA SER A 59 -7.98 -16.38 13.53
C SER A 59 -7.99 -15.96 12.04
N ILE A 60 -8.57 -14.79 11.73
CA ILE A 60 -8.53 -14.23 10.37
C ILE A 60 -7.10 -13.95 9.93
N LYS A 61 -6.30 -13.30 10.77
CA LYS A 61 -4.91 -12.98 10.45
C LYS A 61 -4.08 -14.24 10.23
N ALA A 62 -4.14 -15.17 11.17
CA ALA A 62 -3.41 -16.44 11.09
C ALA A 62 -3.78 -17.22 9.82
N GLY A 63 -5.09 -17.33 9.51
CA GLY A 63 -5.51 -18.04 8.29
C GLY A 63 -5.02 -17.39 7.00
N LYS A 64 -5.01 -16.06 6.93
CA LYS A 64 -4.47 -15.33 5.76
C LYS A 64 -2.94 -15.49 5.67
N GLU A 65 -2.24 -15.35 6.79
CA GLU A 65 -0.79 -15.50 6.87
C GLU A 65 -0.34 -16.91 6.46
N ASP A 66 -1.05 -17.96 6.92
CA ASP A 66 -0.76 -19.35 6.54
C ASP A 66 -1.02 -19.60 5.05
N ALA A 67 -2.09 -19.04 4.49
CA ALA A 67 -2.38 -19.15 3.06
C ALA A 67 -1.30 -18.46 2.22
N ASP A 68 -0.95 -17.23 2.58
CA ASP A 68 0.06 -16.43 1.89
C ASP A 68 1.45 -17.07 2.00
N ALA A 69 1.80 -17.65 3.17
CA ALA A 69 3.06 -18.36 3.39
C ALA A 69 3.22 -19.55 2.43
N LYS A 70 2.16 -20.36 2.24
CA LYS A 70 2.19 -21.51 1.30
C LYS A 70 2.42 -21.07 -0.14
N VAL A 71 1.76 -19.99 -0.57
CA VAL A 71 1.93 -19.43 -1.92
C VAL A 71 3.34 -18.86 -2.07
N ALA A 72 3.84 -18.14 -1.06
CA ALA A 72 5.19 -17.60 -1.05
C ALA A 72 6.26 -18.72 -1.11
N GLU A 73 6.07 -19.82 -0.36
CA GLU A 73 6.94 -20.99 -0.42
C GLU A 73 6.94 -21.63 -1.81
N SER A 74 5.76 -21.79 -2.39
CA SER A 74 5.60 -22.34 -3.75
C SER A 74 6.28 -21.47 -4.81
N LEU A 75 6.12 -20.14 -4.71
CA LEU A 75 6.80 -19.17 -5.56
C LEU A 75 8.32 -19.24 -5.42
N TYR A 76 8.81 -19.32 -4.18
CA TYR A 76 10.22 -19.45 -3.86
C TYR A 76 10.82 -20.73 -4.44
N ASN A 77 10.17 -21.88 -4.24
CA ASN A 77 10.59 -23.15 -4.82
C ASN A 77 10.61 -23.10 -6.35
N ARG A 78 9.63 -22.43 -6.97
CA ARG A 78 9.62 -22.23 -8.42
C ARG A 78 10.77 -21.35 -8.89
N ALA A 79 11.11 -20.31 -8.13
CA ALA A 79 12.22 -19.41 -8.44
C ALA A 79 13.58 -20.11 -8.42
N LEU A 80 13.79 -21.04 -7.48
CA LEU A 80 15.03 -21.80 -7.35
C LEU A 80 15.08 -23.04 -8.24
N GLY A 81 13.95 -23.49 -8.77
CA GLY A 81 13.79 -24.80 -9.36
C GLY A 81 13.61 -25.89 -8.30
N TYR A 82 12.94 -26.94 -8.66
CA TYR A 82 12.69 -28.08 -7.76
C TYR A 82 12.56 -29.38 -8.53
N SER A 83 12.70 -30.47 -7.82
CA SER A 83 12.45 -31.82 -8.34
C SER A 83 11.39 -32.51 -7.52
N HIS A 84 10.55 -33.29 -8.14
CA HIS A 84 9.60 -34.16 -7.46
C HIS A 84 9.54 -35.54 -8.12
N HIS A 85 9.08 -36.51 -7.36
CA HIS A 85 8.82 -37.84 -7.87
C HIS A 85 7.52 -37.82 -8.68
N GLU A 86 7.56 -38.44 -9.84
CA GLU A 86 6.42 -38.57 -10.77
C GLU A 86 6.39 -40.02 -11.27
N ASP A 87 5.25 -40.68 -11.16
CA ASP A 87 5.06 -42.02 -11.72
C ASP A 87 4.67 -41.90 -13.18
N LYS A 88 5.47 -42.49 -14.08
CA LYS A 88 5.11 -42.64 -15.48
C LYS A 88 4.45 -43.98 -15.73
N ILE A 89 3.24 -43.91 -16.23
CA ILE A 89 2.44 -45.08 -16.58
C ILE A 89 2.62 -45.35 -18.08
N PHE A 90 3.16 -46.54 -18.38
CA PHE A 90 3.29 -47.03 -19.74
C PHE A 90 2.24 -48.14 -19.99
N TYR A 91 1.54 -48.02 -21.08
CA TYR A 91 0.58 -49.02 -21.55
C TYR A 91 1.13 -49.70 -22.80
N ASP A 92 1.33 -51.01 -22.74
CA ASP A 92 1.68 -51.81 -23.92
C ASP A 92 0.39 -52.29 -24.63
N SER A 93 0.13 -51.72 -25.78
CA SER A 93 -1.07 -52.05 -26.59
C SER A 93 -1.06 -53.47 -27.15
N LYS A 94 0.08 -54.16 -27.15
CA LYS A 94 0.18 -55.55 -27.65
C LYS A 94 -0.10 -56.57 -26.56
N THR A 95 0.37 -56.31 -25.33
CA THR A 95 0.21 -57.25 -24.21
C THR A 95 -0.94 -56.83 -23.29
N GLY A 96 -1.47 -55.60 -23.40
CA GLY A 96 -2.46 -55.06 -22.48
C GLY A 96 -1.89 -54.72 -21.10
N GLU A 97 -0.59 -54.78 -20.94
CA GLU A 97 0.09 -54.62 -19.64
C GLU A 97 0.33 -53.16 -19.31
N VAL A 98 0.11 -52.79 -18.05
CA VAL A 98 0.36 -51.44 -17.52
C VAL A 98 1.59 -51.50 -16.64
N THR A 99 2.65 -50.80 -17.00
CA THR A 99 3.90 -50.69 -16.21
C THR A 99 4.03 -49.29 -15.63
N THR A 100 4.19 -49.20 -14.33
CA THR A 100 4.46 -47.92 -13.64
C THR A 100 5.95 -47.83 -13.36
N VAL A 101 6.56 -46.75 -13.80
CA VAL A 101 7.98 -46.48 -13.58
C VAL A 101 8.12 -45.20 -12.80
N GLU A 102 8.72 -45.28 -11.59
CA GLU A 102 9.07 -44.10 -10.80
C GLU A 102 10.16 -43.31 -11.50
N THR A 103 9.88 -42.02 -11.69
CA THR A 103 10.82 -41.07 -12.29
C THR A 103 10.92 -39.83 -11.46
N THR A 104 12.01 -39.10 -11.59
CA THR A 104 12.18 -37.78 -10.95
C THR A 104 12.07 -36.72 -12.03
N LYS A 105 11.07 -35.85 -11.91
CA LYS A 105 10.91 -34.71 -12.82
C LYS A 105 11.56 -33.48 -12.22
N HIS A 106 12.42 -32.86 -13.00
CA HIS A 106 13.12 -31.64 -12.62
C HIS A 106 12.51 -30.42 -13.32
N TYR A 107 12.15 -29.41 -12.53
CA TYR A 107 11.75 -28.10 -13.01
C TYR A 107 12.90 -27.13 -12.83
N PRO A 108 13.46 -26.57 -13.91
CA PRO A 108 14.55 -25.61 -13.80
C PRO A 108 14.09 -24.31 -13.13
N PRO A 109 15.02 -23.51 -12.60
CA PRO A 109 14.72 -22.18 -12.05
C PRO A 109 13.93 -21.32 -13.03
N ASP A 110 12.96 -20.57 -12.50
CA ASP A 110 12.11 -19.66 -13.28
C ASP A 110 12.50 -18.21 -12.99
N THR A 111 12.97 -17.51 -14.04
CA THR A 111 13.45 -16.13 -13.91
C THR A 111 12.33 -15.15 -13.55
N ALA A 112 11.09 -15.37 -14.03
CA ALA A 112 9.97 -14.52 -13.69
C ALA A 112 9.60 -14.66 -12.21
N ALA A 113 9.54 -15.90 -11.69
CA ALA A 113 9.29 -16.16 -10.28
C ALA A 113 10.38 -15.56 -9.39
N ALA A 114 11.67 -15.69 -9.79
CA ALA A 114 12.80 -15.09 -9.09
C ALA A 114 12.70 -13.56 -9.05
N PHE A 115 12.36 -12.94 -10.18
CA PHE A 115 12.20 -11.49 -10.26
C PHE A 115 11.02 -10.99 -9.40
N ILE A 116 9.86 -11.66 -9.44
CA ILE A 116 8.71 -11.34 -8.61
C ILE A 116 9.09 -11.43 -7.12
N TRP A 117 9.79 -12.49 -6.72
CA TRP A 117 10.25 -12.68 -5.34
C TRP A 117 11.16 -11.55 -4.88
N LEU A 118 12.21 -11.25 -5.67
CA LEU A 118 13.18 -10.20 -5.36
C LEU A 118 12.55 -8.80 -5.34
N LYS A 119 11.66 -8.53 -6.28
CA LYS A 119 10.94 -7.24 -6.37
C LYS A 119 10.06 -6.99 -5.15
N ASN A 120 9.39 -8.02 -4.62
CA ASN A 120 8.56 -7.89 -3.43
C ASN A 120 9.40 -7.91 -2.13
N ARG A 121 10.44 -8.73 -2.07
CA ARG A 121 11.27 -8.89 -0.86
C ARG A 121 12.30 -7.78 -0.70
N ARG A 122 12.89 -7.33 -1.81
CA ARG A 122 13.93 -6.29 -1.87
C ARG A 122 13.58 -5.22 -2.89
N GLY A 123 12.36 -4.70 -2.81
CA GLY A 123 11.83 -3.73 -3.78
C GLY A 123 12.67 -2.46 -3.94
N TYR A 124 13.51 -2.13 -2.95
CA TYR A 124 14.44 -1.01 -3.06
C TYR A 124 15.57 -1.28 -4.08
N GLU A 125 16.10 -2.50 -4.11
CA GLU A 125 17.20 -2.92 -4.98
C GLU A 125 16.72 -3.36 -6.37
N TRP A 126 15.53 -4.01 -6.43
CA TRP A 126 15.01 -4.72 -7.60
C TRP A 126 13.74 -4.10 -8.22
N ARG A 127 13.41 -2.86 -7.87
CA ARG A 127 12.28 -2.18 -8.51
C ARG A 127 12.62 -1.75 -9.94
N ASP A 128 11.64 -1.78 -10.84
CA ASP A 128 11.74 -1.14 -12.14
C ASP A 128 11.93 0.37 -11.93
N ARG A 129 13.11 0.87 -12.11
CA ARG A 129 13.35 2.30 -12.24
C ARG A 129 12.79 2.72 -13.60
N LYS A 130 11.54 3.11 -13.63
CA LYS A 130 11.11 4.05 -14.65
C LYS A 130 11.76 5.37 -14.24
N GLU A 131 12.88 5.70 -14.83
CA GLU A 131 13.33 7.08 -14.85
C GLU A 131 12.24 7.84 -15.62
N HIS A 132 11.26 8.38 -14.90
CA HIS A 132 10.54 9.52 -15.37
C HIS A 132 11.61 10.61 -15.42
N VAL A 133 12.24 10.75 -16.59
CA VAL A 133 12.80 12.03 -16.98
C VAL A 133 11.57 12.93 -17.03
N VAL A 134 11.22 13.51 -15.88
CA VAL A 134 10.34 14.66 -15.86
C VAL A 134 11.15 15.67 -16.63
N ASN A 135 10.76 15.89 -17.89
CA ASN A 135 11.32 16.94 -18.71
C ASN A 135 10.79 18.23 -18.04
N ASP A 136 11.53 18.70 -17.03
CA ASP A 136 11.23 19.89 -16.23
C ASP A 136 11.41 21.16 -17.05
N SER A 137 11.08 21.10 -18.36
CA SER A 137 11.05 22.26 -19.22
C SER A 137 10.11 23.34 -18.65
N ALA A 138 9.00 22.94 -18.02
CA ALA A 138 8.10 23.87 -17.35
C ALA A 138 8.71 24.45 -16.06
N ALA A 139 9.33 23.64 -15.22
CA ALA A 139 9.98 24.10 -13.99
C ALA A 139 11.21 24.95 -14.31
N THR A 140 11.98 24.58 -15.33
CA THR A 140 13.13 25.37 -15.82
C THR A 140 12.67 26.69 -16.42
N ALA A 141 11.57 26.68 -17.20
CA ALA A 141 10.98 27.91 -17.74
C ALA A 141 10.43 28.82 -16.64
N GLN A 142 9.80 28.27 -15.61
CA GLN A 142 9.34 29.03 -14.42
C GLN A 142 10.51 29.62 -13.64
N ALA A 143 11.57 28.85 -13.41
CA ALA A 143 12.78 29.34 -12.71
C ALA A 143 13.45 30.48 -13.49
N MET A 144 13.55 30.36 -14.84
CA MET A 144 14.07 31.44 -15.68
C MET A 144 13.16 32.67 -15.69
N ALA A 145 11.82 32.50 -15.66
CA ALA A 145 10.88 33.61 -15.60
C ALA A 145 10.99 34.35 -14.26
N VAL A 146 11.12 33.63 -13.14
CA VAL A 146 11.34 34.22 -11.83
C VAL A 146 12.67 34.98 -11.76
N SER A 147 13.76 34.39 -12.28
CA SER A 147 15.06 35.08 -12.33
C SER A 147 15.00 36.39 -13.09
N ARG A 148 14.38 36.40 -14.29
CA ARG A 148 14.18 37.62 -15.08
C ARG A 148 13.34 38.68 -14.35
N LEU A 149 12.33 38.23 -13.59
CA LEU A 149 11.51 39.16 -12.80
C LEU A 149 12.33 39.78 -11.67
N VAL A 150 13.16 39.02 -11.00
CA VAL A 150 14.07 39.50 -9.94
C VAL A 150 15.06 40.54 -10.54
N ASP A 151 15.72 40.20 -11.64
CA ASP A 151 16.65 41.09 -12.34
C ASP A 151 15.96 42.41 -12.76
N PHE A 152 14.72 42.33 -13.28
CA PHE A 152 13.93 43.51 -13.64
C PHE A 152 13.58 44.37 -12.42
N LEU A 153 13.22 43.76 -11.29
CA LEU A 153 12.90 44.48 -10.06
C LEU A 153 14.13 45.12 -9.45
N GLU A 154 15.31 44.49 -9.52
CA GLU A 154 16.57 45.06 -9.02
C GLU A 154 17.01 46.24 -9.90
N GLU A 155 16.85 46.17 -11.23
CA GLU A 155 17.18 47.24 -12.16
C GLU A 155 16.26 48.47 -12.02
N HIS A 156 14.97 48.23 -11.71
CA HIS A 156 13.95 49.30 -11.62
C HIS A 156 13.55 49.60 -10.18
N ALA A 157 14.24 49.02 -9.20
CA ALA A 157 14.03 49.40 -7.80
C ALA A 157 14.34 50.92 -7.63
N PRO A 158 13.44 51.71 -7.08
CA PRO A 158 13.76 53.11 -6.79
C PRO A 158 14.98 53.11 -5.85
N ARG A 159 16.09 53.71 -6.34
CA ARG A 159 17.22 53.96 -5.49
C ARG A 159 16.72 54.87 -4.39
N GLY A 160 16.48 54.31 -3.20
CA GLY A 160 16.10 55.07 -2.04
C GLY A 160 17.17 56.14 -1.82
N GLU A 161 16.82 57.39 -2.06
CA GLU A 161 17.59 58.52 -1.52
C GLU A 161 17.69 58.24 -0.02
N ALA A 162 18.91 58.08 0.46
CA ALA A 162 19.18 57.98 1.87
C ALA A 162 18.61 59.27 2.49
N GLY A 163 17.48 59.14 3.16
CA GLY A 163 16.81 60.26 3.79
C GLY A 163 17.80 61.01 4.64
N ASN A 164 17.93 62.31 4.39
CA ASN A 164 18.80 63.17 5.18
C ASN A 164 18.42 63.05 6.67
N PRO A 165 19.33 62.69 7.57
CA PRO A 165 19.05 62.51 9.00
C PRO A 165 18.44 63.73 9.68
N ALA A 166 18.31 64.87 8.96
CA ALA A 166 17.70 66.10 9.47
C ALA A 166 16.15 66.08 9.47
N ASP A 167 15.53 65.07 8.81
CA ASP A 167 14.06 64.97 8.66
C ASP A 167 13.40 63.97 9.62
N MET A 168 14.14 63.46 10.58
CA MET A 168 13.57 62.63 11.65
C MET A 168 12.90 63.51 12.70
N GLY A 169 11.61 63.43 12.80
CA GLY A 169 10.86 64.01 13.92
C GLY A 169 11.36 63.47 15.27
N LYS A 170 11.23 64.26 16.31
CA LYS A 170 11.70 63.94 17.67
C LYS A 170 11.10 62.69 18.32
N ASP A 171 10.14 62.05 17.64
CA ASP A 171 9.41 60.85 18.09
C ASP A 171 9.75 59.59 17.31
N GLY A 172 10.66 59.61 16.34
CA GLY A 172 11.13 58.44 15.60
C GLY A 172 10.10 57.83 14.65
N SER A 173 8.97 58.51 14.32
CA SER A 173 7.95 58.02 13.38
C SER A 173 8.15 58.67 12.01
N VAL A 174 8.21 57.78 10.98
CA VAL A 174 8.17 58.19 9.55
C VAL A 174 6.72 58.46 9.13
N LEU A 175 6.43 59.72 8.79
CA LEU A 175 5.10 60.04 8.24
C LEU A 175 4.90 59.40 6.85
N PRO A 176 3.76 58.77 6.59
CA PRO A 176 3.48 58.22 5.28
C PRO A 176 3.34 59.33 4.22
N PRO A 177 3.72 59.08 2.96
CA PRO A 177 3.62 60.06 1.90
C PRO A 177 2.15 60.42 1.62
N PRO A 178 1.84 61.66 1.18
CA PRO A 178 0.47 62.10 0.88
C PRO A 178 -0.10 61.32 -0.29
N LEU A 179 -1.38 60.90 -0.17
CA LEU A 179 -2.12 60.20 -1.21
C LEU A 179 -2.28 61.06 -2.46
N PRO A 180 -2.18 60.48 -3.68
CA PRO A 180 -2.39 61.23 -4.93
C PRO A 180 -3.81 61.73 -5.03
N ALA A 181 -3.97 63.00 -5.47
CA ALA A 181 -5.27 63.63 -5.69
C ALA A 181 -6.07 62.89 -6.73
N LYS A 182 -7.37 62.63 -6.45
CA LYS A 182 -8.30 62.02 -7.39
C LYS A 182 -8.50 62.96 -8.60
N PRO A 183 -8.47 62.46 -9.84
CA PRO A 183 -8.84 63.26 -11.00
C PRO A 183 -10.34 63.55 -10.95
N HIS A 184 -10.68 64.76 -11.32
CA HIS A 184 -12.06 65.28 -11.49
C HIS A 184 -12.73 64.68 -12.73
#